data_be352d7d6ed19a79402265a64d645948
#
_entry.id   be352d7d6ed19a79402265a64d645948
#
_cell.length_a   1.000
_cell.length_b   1.000
_cell.length_c   1.000
_cell.angle_alpha   90.00
_cell.angle_beta   90.00
_cell.angle_gamma   90.00
#
_symmetry.space_group_name_H-M   'P 1'
#
loop_
_entity.id
_entity.type
_entity.pdbx_description
1 polymer ?
#
loop_
_entity_poly.entity_id
_entity_poly.type
_entity_poly.pdbx_seq_one_letter_code
_entity_poly.pdbx_strand_id
1 'polypeptide(L)'
;ASPQVLPTVSWKGWSAIALFVVFIAYLVFVIISMRKNPDVRKQVLDAFNKGGDSLNDILPSSWKEYMLFTALVSVSAGLCEELIFRWYVFNFIDVHAHWAVALVVSSLLFGIWHLYLGWQHVIKSAVVGALLCGLYIYT
;
A
#
# COMPACT_ATOMS: atom_id res chain seq x y z
N ALA A 1 37.49 13.92 -20.33
CA ALA A 1 36.50 13.65 -19.32
C ALA A 1 35.13 13.97 -19.92
N SER A 2 34.34 12.95 -20.25
CA SER A 2 32.96 13.12 -20.68
C SER A 2 32.12 13.66 -19.52
N PRO A 3 31.25 14.67 -19.71
CA PRO A 3 30.36 15.14 -18.67
C PRO A 3 29.44 13.98 -18.26
N GLN A 4 29.43 13.66 -16.96
CA GLN A 4 28.48 12.70 -16.42
C GLN A 4 27.08 13.31 -16.54
N VAL A 5 26.31 12.84 -17.50
CA VAL A 5 24.90 13.21 -17.66
C VAL A 5 24.17 12.57 -16.48
N LEU A 6 23.71 13.39 -15.54
CA LEU A 6 22.83 12.92 -14.46
C LEU A 6 21.62 12.21 -15.10
N PRO A 7 21.21 11.05 -14.58
CA PRO A 7 20.07 10.34 -15.13
C PRO A 7 18.84 11.24 -15.05
N THR A 8 18.31 11.64 -16.19
CA THR A 8 17.06 12.39 -16.25
C THR A 8 15.92 11.44 -15.87
N VAL A 9 15.19 11.79 -14.85
CA VAL A 9 13.99 11.05 -14.45
C VAL A 9 13.04 11.02 -15.66
N SER A 10 12.69 9.83 -16.12
CA SER A 10 11.77 9.68 -17.24
C SER A 10 10.40 10.27 -16.89
N TRP A 11 9.58 10.64 -17.88
CA TRP A 11 8.23 11.14 -17.66
C TRP A 11 7.36 10.16 -16.82
N LYS A 12 7.62 8.85 -16.91
CA LYS A 12 7.03 7.80 -16.09
C LYS A 12 7.43 7.93 -14.62
N GLY A 13 8.69 8.25 -14.35
CA GLY A 13 9.16 8.52 -12.99
C GLY A 13 8.49 9.76 -12.39
N TRP A 14 8.29 10.81 -13.18
CA TRP A 14 7.57 11.99 -12.73
C TRP A 14 6.09 11.71 -12.42
N SER A 15 5.41 10.87 -13.22
CA SER A 15 4.02 10.46 -12.93
C SER A 15 3.92 9.63 -11.65
N ALA A 16 4.87 8.75 -11.37
CA ALA A 16 4.91 7.98 -10.12
C ALA A 16 5.13 8.89 -8.89
N ILE A 17 6.04 9.86 -9.00
CA ILE A 17 6.25 10.87 -7.96
C ILE A 17 4.99 11.69 -7.73
N ALA A 18 4.31 12.14 -8.78
CA ALA A 18 3.06 12.89 -8.67
C ALA A 18 1.97 12.10 -7.97
N LEU A 19 1.77 10.82 -8.31
CA LEU A 19 0.82 9.93 -7.64
C LEU A 19 1.17 9.74 -6.17
N PHE A 20 2.45 9.58 -5.84
CA PHE A 20 2.90 9.46 -4.47
C PHE A 20 2.63 10.73 -3.66
N VAL A 21 2.88 11.90 -4.23
CA VAL A 21 2.58 13.21 -3.60
C VAL A 21 1.08 13.37 -3.36
N VAL A 22 0.22 13.00 -4.34
CA VAL A 22 -1.24 13.03 -4.19
C VAL A 22 -1.68 12.08 -3.07
N PHE A 23 -1.10 10.88 -2.99
CA PHE A 23 -1.39 9.93 -1.93
C PHE A 23 -1.01 10.47 -0.54
N ILE A 24 0.18 11.05 -0.39
CA ILE A 24 0.60 11.70 0.86
C ILE A 24 -0.32 12.87 1.23
N ALA A 25 -0.68 13.72 0.26
CA ALA A 25 -1.61 14.82 0.47
C ALA A 25 -2.99 14.31 0.95
N TYR A 26 -3.48 13.22 0.39
CA TYR A 26 -4.71 12.56 0.83
C TYR A 26 -4.61 12.04 2.27
N LEU A 27 -3.50 11.38 2.64
CA LEU A 27 -3.28 10.92 4.01
C LEU A 27 -3.26 12.09 5.01
N VAL A 28 -2.54 13.17 4.67
CA VAL A 28 -2.50 14.39 5.48
C VAL A 28 -3.89 15.00 5.62
N PHE A 29 -4.67 15.07 4.54
CA PHE A 29 -6.05 15.54 4.56
C PHE A 29 -6.93 14.70 5.50
N VAL A 30 -6.83 13.36 5.44
CA VAL A 30 -7.56 12.45 6.33
C VAL A 30 -7.18 12.70 7.79
N ILE A 31 -5.89 12.81 8.11
CA ILE A 31 -5.40 13.08 9.47
C ILE A 31 -5.93 14.42 10.00
N ILE A 32 -5.90 15.47 9.17
CA ILE A 32 -6.43 16.78 9.56
C ILE A 32 -7.94 16.72 9.76
N SER A 33 -8.66 16.01 8.90
CA SER A 33 -10.11 15.82 9.00
C SER A 33 -10.51 15.07 10.27
N MET A 34 -9.77 14.03 10.64
CA MET A 34 -9.97 13.30 11.90
C MET A 34 -9.72 14.19 13.15
N ARG A 35 -8.80 15.16 13.04
CA ARG A 35 -8.55 16.11 14.13
C ARG A 35 -9.66 17.14 14.31
N LYS A 36 -10.26 17.59 13.19
CA LYS A 36 -11.25 18.67 13.18
C LYS A 36 -12.69 18.17 13.42
N ASN A 37 -13.01 16.95 13.00
CA ASN A 37 -14.36 16.40 13.04
C ASN A 37 -14.41 15.12 13.88
N PRO A 38 -15.05 15.17 15.08
CA PRO A 38 -15.19 14.00 15.95
C PRO A 38 -16.01 12.87 15.29
N ASP A 39 -16.95 13.19 14.41
CA ASP A 39 -17.77 12.20 13.71
C ASP A 39 -16.95 11.40 12.69
N VAL A 40 -16.04 12.05 11.95
CA VAL A 40 -15.11 11.38 11.03
C VAL A 40 -14.17 10.46 11.81
N ARG A 41 -13.67 10.94 12.96
CA ARG A 41 -12.83 10.12 13.85
C ARG A 41 -13.58 8.87 14.32
N LYS A 42 -14.83 9.01 14.72
CA LYS A 42 -15.67 7.90 15.18
C LYS A 42 -15.90 6.89 14.05
N GLN A 43 -16.25 7.35 12.84
CA GLN A 43 -16.42 6.48 11.67
C GLN A 43 -15.16 5.68 11.33
N VAL A 44 -13.99 6.30 11.40
CA VAL A 44 -12.72 5.63 11.15
C VAL A 44 -12.43 4.61 12.25
N LEU A 45 -12.62 4.97 13.52
CA LEU A 45 -12.45 4.04 14.66
C LEU A 45 -13.43 2.86 14.58
N ASP A 46 -14.70 3.11 14.23
CA ASP A 46 -15.70 2.05 14.06
C ASP A 46 -15.36 1.13 12.88
N ALA A 47 -14.77 1.67 11.80
CA ALA A 47 -14.29 0.88 10.68
C ALA A 47 -13.10 -0.01 11.08
N PHE A 48 -12.19 0.49 11.91
CA PHE A 48 -11.09 -0.29 12.47
C PHE A 48 -11.59 -1.37 13.43
N ASN A 49 -12.50 -1.04 14.35
CA ASN A 49 -13.06 -1.99 15.32
C ASN A 49 -13.86 -3.11 14.63
N LYS A 50 -14.49 -2.85 13.50
CA LYS A 50 -15.15 -3.88 12.68
C LYS A 50 -14.16 -4.82 11.97
N GLY A 51 -12.88 -4.45 11.91
CA GLY A 51 -11.83 -5.21 11.25
C GLY A 51 -11.35 -6.46 11.98
N GLY A 52 -11.73 -6.66 13.24
CA GLY A 52 -11.47 -7.87 14.02
C GLY A 52 -10.98 -7.60 15.43
N ASP A 53 -11.54 -8.34 16.37
CA ASP A 53 -11.19 -8.28 17.81
C ASP A 53 -9.72 -8.62 18.09
N SER A 54 -9.08 -9.39 17.19
CA SER A 54 -7.67 -9.80 17.30
C SER A 54 -6.66 -8.65 17.12
N LEU A 55 -7.07 -7.51 16.56
CA LEU A 55 -6.18 -6.37 16.37
C LEU A 55 -6.24 -5.38 17.54
N ASN A 56 -7.29 -5.44 18.37
CA ASN A 56 -7.49 -4.49 19.47
C ASN A 56 -6.37 -4.57 20.51
N ASP A 57 -5.79 -5.74 20.73
CA ASP A 57 -4.69 -5.94 21.69
C ASP A 57 -3.33 -5.39 21.18
N ILE A 58 -3.22 -5.16 19.87
CA ILE A 58 -1.99 -4.68 19.22
C ILE A 58 -2.08 -3.19 18.88
N LEU A 59 -3.31 -2.64 18.88
CA LEU A 59 -3.51 -1.23 18.54
C LEU A 59 -2.97 -0.30 19.63
N PRO A 60 -2.25 0.75 19.25
CA PRO A 60 -1.68 1.71 20.16
C PRO A 60 -2.77 2.46 20.94
N SER A 61 -2.58 2.63 22.23
CA SER A 61 -3.52 3.31 23.13
C SER A 61 -3.25 4.82 23.25
N SER A 62 -2.03 5.25 22.95
CA SER A 62 -1.62 6.65 23.02
C SER A 62 -1.32 7.26 21.65
N TRP A 63 -1.45 8.59 21.52
CA TRP A 63 -1.14 9.29 20.26
C TRP A 63 0.30 9.08 19.78
N LYS A 64 1.26 9.01 20.70
CA LYS A 64 2.66 8.76 20.37
C LYS A 64 2.88 7.36 19.82
N GLU A 65 2.27 6.37 20.45
CA GLU A 65 2.29 4.97 19.99
C GLU A 65 1.62 4.85 18.61
N TYR A 66 0.51 5.58 18.39
CA TYR A 66 -0.20 5.60 17.11
C TYR A 66 0.69 6.13 15.98
N MET A 67 1.40 7.23 16.21
CA MET A 67 2.33 7.81 15.23
C MET A 67 3.50 6.86 14.95
N LEU A 68 4.07 6.27 15.99
CA LEU A 68 5.19 5.33 15.88
C LEU A 68 4.75 4.04 15.16
N PHE A 69 3.61 3.49 15.53
CA PHE A 69 3.03 2.31 14.90
C PHE A 69 2.75 2.56 13.41
N THR A 70 2.09 3.68 13.08
CA THR A 70 1.80 4.03 11.69
C THR A 70 3.07 4.24 10.88
N ALA A 71 4.07 4.96 11.42
CA ALA A 71 5.31 5.22 10.71
C ALA A 71 6.16 3.95 10.52
N LEU A 72 6.36 3.15 11.57
CA LEU A 72 7.24 1.98 11.50
C LEU A 72 6.54 0.78 10.84
N VAL A 73 5.34 0.44 11.30
CA VAL A 73 4.66 -0.79 10.83
C VAL A 73 4.10 -0.61 9.42
N SER A 74 3.42 0.50 9.14
CA SER A 74 2.83 0.71 7.82
C SER A 74 3.89 0.89 6.72
N VAL A 75 4.97 1.61 7.00
CA VAL A 75 6.06 1.80 6.03
C VAL A 75 6.82 0.48 5.82
N SER A 76 7.19 -0.22 6.90
CA SER A 76 7.92 -1.49 6.78
C SER A 76 7.06 -2.58 6.15
N ALA A 77 5.78 -2.70 6.53
CA ALA A 77 4.86 -3.64 5.90
C ALA A 77 4.69 -3.33 4.41
N GLY A 78 4.44 -2.07 4.05
CA GLY A 78 4.30 -1.67 2.65
C GLY A 78 5.56 -1.97 1.83
N LEU A 79 6.76 -1.67 2.33
CA LEU A 79 8.02 -2.00 1.65
C LEU A 79 8.21 -3.51 1.50
N CYS A 80 7.96 -4.29 2.55
CA CYS A 80 8.08 -5.75 2.49
C CYS A 80 7.08 -6.35 1.48
N GLU A 81 5.84 -5.84 1.46
CA GLU A 81 4.82 -6.29 0.53
C GLU A 81 5.20 -5.97 -0.92
N GLU A 82 5.72 -4.76 -1.22
CA GLU A 82 6.21 -4.42 -2.56
C GLU A 82 7.38 -5.32 -2.98
N LEU A 83 8.34 -5.58 -2.09
CA LEU A 83 9.46 -6.47 -2.38
C LEU A 83 9.00 -7.91 -2.63
N ILE A 84 8.05 -8.42 -1.84
CA ILE A 84 7.57 -9.80 -2.01
C ILE A 84 6.71 -9.92 -3.27
N PHE A 85 5.66 -9.09 -3.41
CA PHE A 85 4.66 -9.30 -4.44
C PHE A 85 5.03 -8.70 -5.79
N ARG A 86 5.68 -7.53 -5.84
CA ARG A 86 6.03 -6.87 -7.11
C ARG A 86 7.42 -7.24 -7.57
N TRP A 87 8.42 -7.16 -6.71
CA TRP A 87 9.77 -7.45 -7.16
C TRP A 87 10.04 -8.96 -7.26
N TYR A 88 9.62 -9.78 -6.28
CA TYR A 88 9.91 -11.21 -6.28
C TYR A 88 8.84 -12.03 -7.04
N VAL A 89 7.59 -12.05 -6.55
CA VAL A 89 6.53 -12.94 -7.09
C VAL A 89 6.20 -12.57 -8.53
N PHE A 90 5.99 -11.29 -8.82
CA PHE A 90 5.66 -10.83 -10.17
C PHE A 90 6.77 -11.18 -11.15
N ASN A 91 8.03 -10.81 -10.87
CA ASN A 91 9.15 -11.10 -11.77
C ASN A 91 9.40 -12.60 -11.92
N PHE A 92 9.27 -13.39 -10.85
CA PHE A 92 9.41 -14.83 -10.93
C PHE A 92 8.41 -15.44 -11.92
N ILE A 93 7.14 -15.01 -11.86
CA ILE A 93 6.10 -15.52 -12.76
C ILE A 93 6.30 -14.97 -14.18
N ASP A 94 6.65 -13.71 -14.33
CA ASP A 94 6.85 -13.06 -15.64
C ASP A 94 7.94 -13.73 -16.46
N VAL A 95 9.04 -14.15 -15.82
CA VAL A 95 10.13 -14.91 -16.48
C VAL A 95 9.67 -16.28 -16.97
N HIS A 96 8.72 -16.93 -16.29
CA HIS A 96 8.29 -18.31 -16.61
C HIS A 96 6.98 -18.37 -17.40
N ALA A 97 6.22 -17.27 -17.44
CA ALA A 97 4.91 -17.18 -18.10
C ALA A 97 4.79 -15.85 -18.85
N HIS A 98 3.62 -15.24 -18.83
CA HIS A 98 3.35 -13.95 -19.47
C HIS A 98 3.04 -12.90 -18.41
N TRP A 99 3.42 -11.63 -18.64
CA TRP A 99 3.20 -10.53 -17.71
C TRP A 99 1.75 -10.42 -17.20
N ALA A 100 0.76 -10.74 -18.05
CA ALA A 100 -0.64 -10.73 -17.64
C ALA A 100 -0.96 -11.81 -16.60
N VAL A 101 -0.33 -12.98 -16.71
CA VAL A 101 -0.44 -14.07 -15.72
C VAL A 101 0.25 -13.64 -14.42
N ALA A 102 1.42 -13.04 -14.52
CA ALA A 102 2.14 -12.50 -13.37
C ALA A 102 1.30 -11.46 -12.61
N LEU A 103 0.66 -10.55 -13.33
CA LEU A 103 -0.23 -9.53 -12.75
C LEU A 103 -1.39 -10.19 -11.99
N VAL A 104 -2.11 -11.11 -12.63
CA VAL A 104 -3.28 -11.75 -12.02
C VAL A 104 -2.88 -12.57 -10.80
N VAL A 105 -1.88 -13.43 -10.93
CA VAL A 105 -1.45 -14.32 -9.83
C VAL A 105 -0.88 -13.53 -8.66
N SER A 106 0.00 -12.56 -8.91
CA SER A 106 0.56 -11.70 -7.85
C SER A 106 -0.52 -10.91 -7.11
N SER A 107 -1.51 -10.39 -7.84
CA SER A 107 -2.64 -9.65 -7.25
C SER A 107 -3.56 -10.54 -6.42
N LEU A 108 -3.83 -11.76 -6.88
CA LEU A 108 -4.63 -12.74 -6.13
C LEU A 108 -3.91 -13.19 -4.86
N LEU A 109 -2.61 -13.47 -4.94
CA LEU A 109 -1.81 -13.83 -3.77
C LEU A 109 -1.75 -12.69 -2.76
N PHE A 110 -1.61 -11.45 -3.23
CA PHE A 110 -1.69 -10.27 -2.37
C PHE A 110 -3.06 -10.14 -1.68
N GLY A 111 -4.15 -10.41 -2.40
CA GLY A 111 -5.48 -10.44 -1.80
C GLY A 111 -5.63 -11.54 -0.74
N ILE A 112 -5.20 -12.77 -1.06
CA ILE A 112 -5.26 -13.92 -0.14
C ILE A 112 -4.41 -13.69 1.11
N TRP A 113 -3.27 -13.00 0.99
CA TRP A 113 -2.45 -12.60 2.14
C TRP A 113 -3.23 -11.81 3.19
N HIS A 114 -4.26 -11.07 2.76
CA HIS A 114 -5.14 -10.28 3.63
C HIS A 114 -6.39 -11.05 4.12
N LEU A 115 -6.44 -12.38 3.95
CA LEU A 115 -7.59 -13.20 4.36
C LEU A 115 -7.89 -13.12 5.86
N TYR A 116 -6.88 -12.88 6.69
CA TYR A 116 -7.04 -12.69 8.13
C TYR A 116 -7.94 -11.49 8.51
N LEU A 117 -8.14 -10.53 7.59
CA LEU A 117 -9.06 -9.40 7.75
C LEU A 117 -10.49 -9.72 7.25
N GLY A 118 -10.70 -10.89 6.66
CA GLY A 118 -11.98 -11.35 6.12
C GLY A 118 -12.10 -11.21 4.59
N TRP A 119 -13.06 -11.96 4.01
CA TRP A 119 -13.23 -12.09 2.55
C TRP A 119 -13.45 -10.78 1.79
N GLN A 120 -14.10 -9.80 2.40
CA GLN A 120 -14.29 -8.49 1.77
C GLN A 120 -12.96 -7.77 1.55
N HIS A 121 -12.01 -7.97 2.47
CA HIS A 121 -10.66 -7.41 2.36
C HIS A 121 -9.83 -8.12 1.31
N VAL A 122 -10.00 -9.43 1.13
CA VAL A 122 -9.33 -10.19 0.05
C VAL A 122 -9.60 -9.57 -1.31
N ILE A 123 -10.88 -9.31 -1.62
CA ILE A 123 -11.25 -8.71 -2.91
C ILE A 123 -10.68 -7.30 -3.06
N LYS A 124 -10.84 -6.46 -2.04
CA LYS A 124 -10.31 -5.09 -2.05
C LYS A 124 -8.78 -5.07 -2.21
N SER A 125 -8.08 -5.91 -1.46
CA SER A 125 -6.62 -6.02 -1.54
C SER A 125 -6.15 -6.58 -2.88
N ALA A 126 -6.86 -7.55 -3.47
CA ALA A 126 -6.54 -8.05 -4.81
C ALA A 126 -6.66 -6.95 -5.87
N VAL A 127 -7.71 -6.11 -5.80
CA VAL A 127 -7.88 -4.96 -6.71
C VAL A 127 -6.74 -3.94 -6.52
N VAL A 128 -6.42 -3.60 -5.27
CA VAL A 128 -5.28 -2.72 -4.98
C VAL A 128 -3.97 -3.34 -5.47
N GLY A 129 -3.79 -4.65 -5.26
CA GLY A 129 -2.66 -5.41 -5.77
C GLY A 129 -2.50 -5.30 -7.28
N ALA A 130 -3.61 -5.42 -8.04
CA ALA A 130 -3.60 -5.27 -9.49
C ALA A 130 -3.24 -3.85 -9.93
N LEU A 131 -3.76 -2.82 -9.25
CA LEU A 131 -3.41 -1.43 -9.53
C LEU A 131 -1.91 -1.15 -9.29
N LEU A 132 -1.37 -1.65 -8.19
CA LEU A 132 0.05 -1.49 -7.86
C LEU A 132 0.96 -2.28 -8.81
N CYS A 133 0.56 -3.51 -9.23
CA CYS A 133 1.26 -4.23 -10.28
C CYS A 133 1.21 -3.48 -11.62
N GLY A 134 0.07 -2.92 -11.99
CA GLY A 134 -0.07 -2.09 -13.19
C GLY A 134 0.86 -0.88 -13.14
N LEU A 135 0.95 -0.21 -11.99
CA LEU A 135 1.89 0.89 -11.79
C LEU A 135 3.34 0.43 -11.90
N TYR A 136 3.69 -0.71 -11.30
CA TYR A 136 5.03 -1.31 -11.38
C TYR A 136 5.45 -1.65 -12.83
N ILE A 137 4.53 -2.20 -13.64
CA ILE A 137 4.81 -2.49 -15.06
C ILE A 137 5.01 -1.19 -15.86
N TYR A 138 4.28 -0.14 -15.47
CA TYR A 138 4.31 1.13 -16.18
C TYR A 138 5.56 1.96 -15.89
N THR A 139 6.15 1.86 -14.69
CA THR A 139 7.32 2.64 -14.28
C THR A 139 8.62 1.95 -14.60
#